data_e7a203b04927a00e28ffbbb671433a4a
#
_entry.id   e7a203b04927a00e28ffbbb671433a4a
#
_cell.length_a   1.000
_cell.length_b   1.000
_cell.length_c   1.000
_cell.angle_alpha   90.00
_cell.angle_beta   90.00
_cell.angle_gamma   90.00
#
_symmetry.space_group_name_H-M   'P 1'
#
loop_
_entity.id
_entity.type
_entity.pdbx_description
1 polymer ?
#
loop_
_entity_poly.entity_id
_entity_poly.type
_entity_poly.pdbx_seq_one_letter_code
_entity_poly.pdbx_strand_id
1 'polypeptide(L)'
;MTERLADLAIREVVELHDFFCAWLRPHNGSQLDPGRFERAFDPEFRLVGPDGGVRDRAAIVGWLHDLREGRGDNFRMEVSDFRAVWQQGDAILLEYVETQYLQGKTTQRQSTALLKQAAETPVGTSPLGIIWVHLQETWLQTV
;
A
#
# COMPACT_ATOMS: atom_id res chain seq x y z
N MET A 1 24.03 3.69 -11.02
CA MET A 1 23.72 4.53 -9.86
C MET A 1 22.59 3.93 -9.05
N THR A 2 22.81 3.73 -7.76
CA THR A 2 21.82 3.11 -6.89
C THR A 2 20.78 4.15 -6.48
N GLU A 3 19.51 3.81 -6.63
CA GLU A 3 18.42 4.68 -6.21
C GLU A 3 18.39 4.78 -4.67
N ARG A 4 18.08 5.95 -4.12
CA ARG A 4 17.97 6.13 -2.68
C ARG A 4 16.83 5.31 -2.12
N LEU A 5 16.96 4.85 -0.86
CA LEU A 5 15.88 4.11 -0.19
C LEU A 5 14.58 4.92 -0.16
N ALA A 6 14.65 6.22 0.13
CA ALA A 6 13.45 7.06 0.12
C ALA A 6 12.75 7.06 -1.24
N ASP A 7 13.50 7.17 -2.33
CA ASP A 7 12.93 7.18 -3.66
C ASP A 7 12.32 5.83 -4.02
N LEU A 8 13.01 4.73 -3.67
CA LEU A 8 12.48 3.38 -3.87
C LEU A 8 11.19 3.15 -3.06
N ALA A 9 11.17 3.61 -1.82
CA ALA A 9 9.99 3.46 -0.96
C ALA A 9 8.79 4.23 -1.52
N ILE A 10 8.99 5.46 -1.98
CA ILE A 10 7.94 6.27 -2.62
C ILE A 10 7.44 5.57 -3.87
N ARG A 11 8.34 5.05 -4.71
CA ARG A 11 7.94 4.29 -5.90
C ARG A 11 7.13 3.05 -5.54
N GLU A 12 7.53 2.34 -4.48
CA GLU A 12 6.77 1.18 -4.02
C GLU A 12 5.34 1.57 -3.64
N VAL A 13 5.16 2.67 -2.89
CA VAL A 13 3.83 3.13 -2.51
C VAL A 13 3.01 3.50 -3.75
N VAL A 14 3.57 4.27 -4.66
CA VAL A 14 2.88 4.68 -5.89
C VAL A 14 2.50 3.45 -6.73
N GLU A 15 3.44 2.56 -6.99
CA GLU A 15 3.20 1.40 -7.86
C GLU A 15 2.21 0.41 -7.27
N LEU A 16 2.25 0.20 -5.94
CA LEU A 16 1.29 -0.69 -5.31
C LEU A 16 -0.13 -0.11 -5.37
N HIS A 17 -0.28 1.20 -5.16
CA HIS A 17 -1.60 1.83 -5.26
C HIS A 17 -2.11 1.88 -6.70
N ASP A 18 -1.23 2.08 -7.68
CA ASP A 18 -1.61 1.95 -9.10
C ASP A 18 -2.11 0.53 -9.40
N PHE A 19 -1.42 -0.47 -8.85
CA PHE A 19 -1.86 -1.86 -8.97
C PHE A 19 -3.26 -2.04 -8.35
N PHE A 20 -3.50 -1.50 -7.16
CA PHE A 20 -4.81 -1.60 -6.51
C PHE A 20 -5.91 -0.93 -7.33
N CYS A 21 -5.63 0.21 -7.97
CA CYS A 21 -6.61 0.83 -8.85
C CYS A 21 -7.04 -0.13 -9.96
N ALA A 22 -6.10 -0.81 -10.59
CA ALA A 22 -6.40 -1.77 -11.64
C ALA A 22 -7.07 -3.05 -11.09
N TRP A 23 -6.60 -3.54 -9.94
CA TRP A 23 -7.13 -4.76 -9.30
C TRP A 23 -8.57 -4.62 -8.84
N LEU A 24 -8.93 -3.45 -8.31
CA LEU A 24 -10.23 -3.20 -7.71
C LEU A 24 -11.30 -2.75 -8.70
N ARG A 25 -10.90 -2.30 -9.90
CA ARG A 25 -11.82 -1.94 -10.97
C ARG A 25 -12.28 -3.17 -11.74
N PRO A 26 -13.52 -3.15 -12.30
CA PRO A 26 -13.98 -4.25 -13.14
C PRO A 26 -13.12 -4.43 -14.39
N HIS A 27 -13.10 -5.64 -14.93
CA HIS A 27 -12.50 -6.02 -16.21
C HIS A 27 -10.97 -6.11 -16.24
N ASN A 28 -10.27 -5.66 -15.20
CA ASN A 28 -8.81 -5.66 -15.19
C ASN A 28 -8.21 -6.66 -14.20
N GLY A 29 -8.86 -6.87 -13.07
CA GLY A 29 -8.29 -7.66 -11.97
C GLY A 29 -7.96 -9.11 -12.34
N SER A 30 -8.77 -9.72 -13.20
CA SER A 30 -8.58 -11.13 -13.60
C SER A 30 -7.31 -11.36 -14.42
N GLN A 31 -6.72 -10.30 -15.00
CA GLN A 31 -5.53 -10.37 -15.83
C GLN A 31 -4.26 -10.00 -15.07
N LEU A 32 -4.39 -9.61 -13.80
CA LEU A 32 -3.28 -9.18 -12.97
C LEU A 32 -2.80 -10.31 -12.06
N ASP A 33 -1.49 -10.33 -11.79
CA ASP A 33 -0.90 -11.31 -10.89
C ASP A 33 -1.07 -10.86 -9.44
N PRO A 34 -1.84 -11.60 -8.61
CA PRO A 34 -2.00 -11.26 -7.19
C PRO A 34 -0.69 -11.32 -6.41
N GLY A 35 0.34 -11.98 -6.96
CA GLY A 35 1.66 -12.01 -6.36
C GLY A 35 2.22 -10.64 -6.06
N ARG A 36 1.79 -9.60 -6.81
CA ARG A 36 2.27 -8.24 -6.57
C ARG A 36 2.01 -7.79 -5.13
N PHE A 37 0.81 -8.04 -4.58
CA PHE A 37 0.53 -7.69 -3.19
C PHE A 37 0.85 -8.82 -2.22
N GLU A 38 0.73 -10.08 -2.64
CA GLU A 38 1.08 -11.22 -1.78
C GLU A 38 2.53 -11.18 -1.34
N ARG A 39 3.42 -10.66 -2.19
CA ARG A 39 4.86 -10.55 -1.90
C ARG A 39 5.27 -9.19 -1.34
N ALA A 40 4.33 -8.27 -1.17
CA ALA A 40 4.64 -6.92 -0.70
C ALA A 40 4.72 -6.82 0.82
N PHE A 41 3.99 -7.68 1.53
CA PHE A 41 3.81 -7.55 2.98
C PHE A 41 4.68 -8.54 3.74
N ASP A 42 5.43 -8.02 4.73
CA ASP A 42 6.23 -8.85 5.63
C ASP A 42 5.35 -9.89 6.34
N PRO A 43 5.89 -11.08 6.70
CA PRO A 43 5.09 -12.05 7.46
C PRO A 43 4.48 -11.47 8.75
N GLU A 44 5.15 -10.51 9.38
CA GLU A 44 4.68 -9.83 10.59
C GLU A 44 3.90 -8.54 10.30
N PHE A 45 3.52 -8.31 9.04
CA PHE A 45 2.83 -7.09 8.63
C PHE A 45 1.56 -6.88 9.42
N ARG A 46 1.31 -5.60 9.75
CA ARG A 46 0.11 -5.20 10.47
C ARG A 46 -0.38 -3.87 9.92
N LEU A 47 -1.66 -3.82 9.58
CA LEU A 47 -2.35 -2.61 9.18
C LEU A 47 -3.29 -2.18 10.30
N VAL A 48 -3.15 -0.94 10.75
CA VAL A 48 -4.13 -0.31 11.63
C VAL A 48 -4.92 0.67 10.77
N GLY A 49 -6.19 0.36 10.53
CA GLY A 49 -7.05 1.20 9.69
C GLY A 49 -7.49 2.47 10.41
N PRO A 50 -8.10 3.41 9.67
CA PRO A 50 -8.43 4.73 10.24
C PRO A 50 -9.48 4.66 11.36
N ASP A 51 -10.26 3.60 11.43
CA ASP A 51 -11.25 3.38 12.48
C ASP A 51 -10.71 2.52 13.64
N GLY A 52 -9.42 2.17 13.61
CA GLY A 52 -8.78 1.40 14.66
C GLY A 52 -8.79 -0.11 14.46
N GLY A 53 -9.45 -0.60 13.40
CA GLY A 53 -9.43 -2.02 13.09
C GLY A 53 -8.06 -2.50 12.66
N VAL A 54 -7.66 -3.69 13.11
CA VAL A 54 -6.33 -4.24 12.84
C VAL A 54 -6.44 -5.45 11.92
N ARG A 55 -5.59 -5.50 10.90
CA ARG A 55 -5.45 -6.65 10.00
C ARG A 55 -3.98 -7.08 9.94
N ASP A 56 -3.75 -8.37 10.12
CA ASP A 56 -2.42 -8.94 9.87
C ASP A 56 -2.25 -9.23 8.37
N ARG A 57 -1.10 -9.81 8.01
CA ARG A 57 -0.82 -10.12 6.60
C ARG A 57 -1.88 -11.02 5.98
N ALA A 58 -2.26 -12.09 6.66
CA ALA A 58 -3.25 -13.03 6.13
C ALA A 58 -4.59 -12.34 5.90
N ALA A 59 -5.00 -11.48 6.83
CA ALA A 59 -6.27 -10.76 6.73
C ALA A 59 -6.27 -9.76 5.57
N ILE A 60 -5.18 -8.99 5.38
CA ILE A 60 -5.12 -8.00 4.29
C ILE A 60 -5.04 -8.70 2.93
N VAL A 61 -4.27 -9.77 2.81
CA VAL A 61 -4.17 -10.52 1.56
C VAL A 61 -5.52 -11.14 1.19
N GLY A 62 -6.19 -11.77 2.16
CA GLY A 62 -7.52 -12.36 1.95
C GLY A 62 -8.55 -11.31 1.53
N TRP A 63 -8.55 -10.16 2.22
CA TRP A 63 -9.45 -9.05 1.90
C TRP A 63 -9.22 -8.53 0.46
N LEU A 64 -7.96 -8.39 0.05
CA LEU A 64 -7.64 -7.95 -1.31
C LEU A 64 -8.11 -8.96 -2.36
N HIS A 65 -7.95 -10.26 -2.11
CA HIS A 65 -8.50 -11.28 -3.01
C HIS A 65 -10.02 -11.17 -3.15
N ASP A 66 -10.71 -11.00 -2.03
CA ASP A 66 -12.17 -10.91 -2.02
C ASP A 66 -12.68 -9.66 -2.75
N LEU A 67 -11.92 -8.58 -2.74
CA LEU A 67 -12.28 -7.31 -3.36
C LEU A 67 -11.90 -7.20 -4.84
N ARG A 68 -11.30 -8.21 -5.44
CA ARG A 68 -10.91 -8.13 -6.85
C ARG A 68 -12.12 -7.71 -7.69
N GLU A 69 -11.95 -6.64 -8.52
CA GLU A 69 -12.97 -6.09 -9.39
C GLU A 69 -14.23 -5.59 -8.65
N GLY A 70 -14.13 -5.35 -7.34
CA GLY A 70 -15.30 -5.09 -6.48
C GLY A 70 -15.62 -3.62 -6.20
N ARG A 71 -14.87 -2.66 -6.79
CA ARG A 71 -15.04 -1.24 -6.45
C ARG A 71 -15.72 -0.38 -7.51
N GLY A 72 -16.01 -0.91 -8.69
CA GLY A 72 -16.68 -0.18 -9.76
C GLY A 72 -15.70 0.57 -10.67
N ASP A 73 -16.22 1.01 -11.83
CA ASP A 73 -15.40 1.59 -12.91
C ASP A 73 -14.76 2.93 -12.52
N ASN A 74 -15.39 3.68 -11.63
CA ASN A 74 -14.96 5.03 -11.26
C ASN A 74 -14.08 5.04 -10.01
N PHE A 75 -13.74 3.87 -9.47
CA PHE A 75 -12.87 3.81 -8.31
C PHE A 75 -11.46 4.29 -8.67
N ARG A 76 -10.90 5.14 -7.81
CA ARG A 76 -9.55 5.67 -7.99
C ARG A 76 -8.90 5.89 -6.64
N MET A 77 -7.60 5.63 -6.58
CA MET A 77 -6.75 5.93 -5.43
C MET A 77 -5.60 6.80 -5.91
N GLU A 78 -5.25 7.79 -5.12
CA GLU A 78 -4.08 8.63 -5.36
C GLU A 78 -3.27 8.73 -4.08
N VAL A 79 -1.95 8.83 -4.22
CA VAL A 79 -1.03 9.03 -3.10
C VAL A 79 -0.22 10.29 -3.34
N SER A 80 -0.04 11.08 -2.29
CA SER A 80 0.58 12.40 -2.39
C SER A 80 1.21 12.81 -1.06
N ASP A 81 1.87 13.96 -1.06
CA ASP A 81 2.42 14.60 0.15
C ASP A 81 3.37 13.68 0.92
N PHE A 82 4.30 13.07 0.18
CA PHE A 82 5.28 12.15 0.76
C PHE A 82 6.29 12.88 1.64
N ARG A 83 6.61 12.26 2.79
CA ARG A 83 7.65 12.73 3.68
C ARG A 83 8.37 11.54 4.29
N ALA A 84 9.69 11.49 4.14
CA ALA A 84 10.53 10.52 4.85
C ALA A 84 10.79 11.07 6.25
N VAL A 85 10.16 10.49 7.26
CA VAL A 85 10.20 10.96 8.63
C VAL A 85 11.46 10.46 9.33
N TRP A 86 11.88 9.24 9.03
CA TRP A 86 12.98 8.58 9.69
C TRP A 86 13.54 7.50 8.78
N GLN A 87 14.85 7.34 8.80
CA GLN A 87 15.52 6.30 8.03
C GLN A 87 16.75 5.82 8.81
N GLN A 88 16.90 4.50 8.89
CA GLN A 88 18.08 3.90 9.50
C GLN A 88 18.33 2.54 8.83
N GLY A 89 19.55 2.36 8.29
CA GLY A 89 19.90 1.13 7.58
C GLY A 89 18.95 0.89 6.41
N ASP A 90 18.33 -0.28 6.41
CA ASP A 90 17.41 -0.69 5.34
C ASP A 90 15.95 -0.30 5.62
N ALA A 91 15.68 0.38 6.72
CA ALA A 91 14.31 0.73 7.13
C ALA A 91 14.02 2.21 6.97
N ILE A 92 12.80 2.52 6.59
CA ILE A 92 12.32 3.89 6.43
C ILE A 92 10.89 4.02 6.93
N LEU A 93 10.63 5.11 7.66
CA LEU A 93 9.29 5.51 8.07
C LEU A 93 8.83 6.61 7.13
N LEU A 94 7.79 6.34 6.36
CA LEU A 94 7.30 7.21 5.30
C LEU A 94 5.87 7.65 5.62
N GLU A 95 5.61 8.95 5.54
CA GLU A 95 4.25 9.48 5.60
C GLU A 95 3.77 9.87 4.22
N TYR A 96 2.46 9.72 3.98
CA TYR A 96 1.82 10.18 2.75
C TYR A 96 0.32 10.32 2.98
N VAL A 97 -0.35 11.00 2.05
CA VAL A 97 -1.80 11.11 2.04
C VAL A 97 -2.35 10.16 0.97
N GLU A 98 -3.32 9.33 1.34
CA GLU A 98 -4.05 8.51 0.40
C GLU A 98 -5.44 9.11 0.19
N THR A 99 -5.79 9.36 -1.06
CA THR A 99 -7.10 9.86 -1.46
C THR A 99 -7.83 8.77 -2.22
N GLN A 100 -9.06 8.47 -1.82
CA GLN A 100 -9.90 7.49 -2.49
C GLN A 100 -11.16 8.16 -3.04
N TYR A 101 -11.51 7.80 -4.27
CA TYR A 101 -12.73 8.23 -4.95
C TYR A 101 -13.60 7.00 -5.18
N LEU A 102 -14.70 6.89 -4.47
CA LEU A 102 -15.58 5.73 -4.53
C LEU A 102 -17.03 6.18 -4.52
N GLN A 103 -17.77 5.85 -5.58
CA GLN A 103 -19.21 6.11 -5.68
C GLN A 103 -19.56 7.59 -5.45
N GLY A 104 -18.79 8.49 -6.07
CA GLY A 104 -19.00 9.93 -5.96
C GLY A 104 -18.52 10.52 -4.63
N LYS A 105 -17.94 9.71 -3.74
CA LYS A 105 -17.46 10.15 -2.45
C LYS A 105 -15.94 10.18 -2.44
N THR A 106 -15.36 11.25 -1.92
CA THR A 106 -13.92 11.41 -1.77
C THR A 106 -13.56 11.33 -0.29
N THR A 107 -12.60 10.47 0.04
CA THR A 107 -12.06 10.36 1.38
C THR A 107 -10.55 10.49 1.36
N GLN A 108 -9.98 11.04 2.41
CA GLN A 108 -8.51 11.14 2.57
C GLN A 108 -8.09 10.60 3.92
N ARG A 109 -6.93 9.96 3.93
CA ARG A 109 -6.30 9.49 5.16
C ARG A 109 -4.82 9.81 5.17
N GLN A 110 -4.32 10.20 6.34
CA GLN A 110 -2.89 10.31 6.59
C GLN A 110 -2.37 8.91 6.87
N SER A 111 -1.35 8.49 6.13
CA SER A 111 -0.78 7.16 6.24
C SER A 111 0.66 7.26 6.73
N THR A 112 1.05 6.34 7.61
CA THR A 112 2.42 6.21 8.09
C THR A 112 2.84 4.76 7.89
N ALA A 113 3.82 4.54 7.01
CA ALA A 113 4.26 3.21 6.62
C ALA A 113 5.70 2.98 7.04
N LEU A 114 5.94 1.84 7.67
CA LEU A 114 7.30 1.35 7.90
C LEU A 114 7.61 0.36 6.78
N LEU A 115 8.60 0.71 5.97
CA LEU A 115 9.06 -0.08 4.83
C LEU A 115 10.52 -0.45 5.04
N LYS A 116 10.94 -1.56 4.45
CA LYS A 116 12.35 -1.94 4.47
C LYS A 116 12.77 -2.50 3.12
N GLN A 117 14.04 -2.33 2.79
CA GLN A 117 14.65 -2.98 1.66
C GLN A 117 15.06 -4.40 2.07
N ALA A 118 14.62 -5.39 1.31
CA ALA A 118 14.90 -6.79 1.61
C ALA A 118 15.03 -7.55 0.30
N ALA A 119 16.19 -8.17 0.07
CA ALA A 119 16.42 -8.95 -1.15
C ALA A 119 15.53 -10.18 -1.20
N GLU A 120 15.31 -10.82 -0.04
CA GLU A 120 14.49 -12.03 0.08
C GLU A 120 13.74 -12.04 1.40
N THR A 121 12.54 -12.61 1.39
CA THR A 121 11.76 -12.90 2.59
C THR A 121 11.03 -14.23 2.36
N PRO A 122 10.50 -14.89 3.43
CA PRO A 122 9.73 -16.13 3.24
C PRO A 122 8.53 -15.96 2.32
N VAL A 123 8.00 -14.74 2.15
CA VAL A 123 6.86 -14.47 1.28
C VAL A 123 7.27 -13.80 -0.04
N GLY A 124 8.58 -13.58 -0.25
CA GLY A 124 9.08 -12.84 -1.40
C GLY A 124 9.26 -11.36 -1.11
N THR A 125 9.33 -10.56 -2.16
CA THR A 125 9.49 -9.10 -2.07
C THR A 125 8.85 -8.45 -3.28
N SER A 126 8.63 -7.13 -3.23
CA SER A 126 8.14 -6.37 -4.37
C SER A 126 9.18 -6.35 -5.49
N PRO A 127 8.79 -6.00 -6.74
CA PRO A 127 9.75 -5.84 -7.83
C PRO A 127 10.87 -4.86 -7.53
N LEU A 128 10.66 -3.92 -6.61
CA LEU A 128 11.66 -2.92 -6.22
C LEU A 128 12.52 -3.38 -5.04
N GLY A 129 12.28 -4.59 -4.50
CA GLY A 129 13.01 -5.08 -3.33
C GLY A 129 12.58 -4.41 -2.03
N ILE A 130 11.38 -3.87 -1.98
CA ILE A 130 10.81 -3.21 -0.81
C ILE A 130 9.72 -4.09 -0.22
N ILE A 131 9.66 -4.18 1.11
CA ILE A 131 8.61 -4.90 1.81
C ILE A 131 7.95 -3.97 2.84
N TRP A 132 6.62 -4.11 2.98
CA TRP A 132 5.84 -3.36 3.96
C TRP A 132 5.84 -4.08 5.29
N VAL A 133 6.27 -3.40 6.34
CA VAL A 133 6.35 -3.97 7.69
C VAL A 133 5.16 -3.57 8.54
N HIS A 134 4.72 -2.31 8.41
CA HIS A 134 3.61 -1.77 9.19
C HIS A 134 2.98 -0.62 8.43
N LEU A 135 1.66 -0.47 8.58
CA LEU A 135 0.93 0.67 8.02
C LEU A 135 -0.13 1.11 9.03
N GLN A 136 -0.14 2.40 9.34
CA GLN A 136 -1.17 3.00 10.17
C GLN A 136 -1.82 4.15 9.44
N GLU A 137 -3.16 4.21 9.50
CA GLU A 137 -3.95 5.21 8.79
C GLU A 137 -4.82 5.97 9.75
N THR A 138 -5.02 7.26 9.49
CA THR A 138 -5.88 8.15 10.27
C THR A 138 -6.71 9.00 9.31
N TRP A 139 -8.01 9.07 9.53
CA TRP A 139 -8.87 9.91 8.71
C TRP A 139 -8.42 11.36 8.80
N LEU A 140 -8.31 12.02 7.63
CA LEU A 140 -8.15 13.45 7.57
C LEU A 140 -9.54 14.09 7.61
N GLN A 141 -9.68 15.10 8.47
CA GLN A 141 -10.92 15.83 8.54
C GLN A 141 -11.04 16.77 7.34
N THR A 142 -12.17 16.71 6.68
CA THR A 142 -12.53 17.72 5.69
C THR A 142 -12.95 18.98 6.43
N VAL A 143 -12.27 20.06 6.13
CA VAL A 143 -12.60 21.38 6.69
C VAL A 143 -13.64 22.04 5.82
#